data_23fc72d4ac579fb4abc0eb91a4f17501
#
_entry.id   23fc72d4ac579fb4abc0eb91a4f17501
#
_cell.length_a   1.000
_cell.length_b   1.000
_cell.length_c   1.000
_cell.angle_alpha   90.00
_cell.angle_beta   90.00
_cell.angle_gamma   90.00
#
_symmetry.space_group_name_H-M   'P 1'
#
loop_
_entity.id
_entity.type
_entity.pdbx_description
1 polymer ?
#
loop_
_entity_poly.entity_id
_entity_poly.type
_entity_poly.pdbx_seq_one_letter_code
_entity_poly.pdbx_strand_id
1 'polypeptide(L)'
;MAGVPWESKKGAQYSPGAVPGGVGPGAGVIIRAAIPAPDVPMAADPLYALSPLDGRYAGACAPLRPVFSEAGLMRARVRVEVEWLLALAAEPGVAEVAPFDPAAAARLRGLAEGFGPADAQRIKAIEATTNHDVKAVEYFLKERLREHAALAPALEFVHFACTSEDINNLAYALMLREGRDAVLLPALDALVAELRALAHAHAGLAMLSRTHGQTASPTTLGKELANVVARLERQCGQLAAVSIPGKINGAVGNYNAHAIAYPAVDWPALARRMVESLGLAFN
;
A
#
# COMPACT_ATOMS: atom_id res chain seq x y z
N MET A 1 -9.20 -18.43 -45.64
CA MET A 1 -7.87 -18.93 -45.28
C MET A 1 -8.01 -19.69 -44.00
N ALA A 2 -7.55 -20.93 -43.99
CA ALA A 2 -7.92 -22.00 -43.08
C ALA A 2 -7.40 -21.80 -41.68
N GLY A 3 -8.26 -22.06 -40.69
CA GLY A 3 -7.90 -22.13 -39.26
C GLY A 3 -7.13 -23.41 -38.98
N VAL A 4 -6.11 -23.30 -38.13
CA VAL A 4 -5.32 -24.43 -37.59
C VAL A 4 -6.04 -24.91 -36.31
N PRO A 5 -6.37 -26.21 -36.19
CA PRO A 5 -7.01 -26.74 -34.97
C PRO A 5 -5.96 -27.00 -33.88
N TRP A 6 -6.30 -26.61 -32.66
CA TRP A 6 -5.58 -27.00 -31.45
C TRP A 6 -5.85 -28.46 -31.09
N GLU A 7 -4.84 -29.30 -31.18
CA GLU A 7 -4.90 -30.65 -30.62
C GLU A 7 -4.55 -30.65 -29.11
N SER A 8 -5.53 -31.05 -28.30
CA SER A 8 -5.36 -31.31 -26.88
C SER A 8 -4.54 -32.59 -26.65
N LYS A 9 -3.32 -32.47 -26.14
CA LYS A 9 -2.59 -33.64 -25.65
C LYS A 9 -3.18 -34.09 -24.32
N LYS A 10 -3.74 -35.29 -24.36
CA LYS A 10 -4.31 -36.03 -23.21
C LYS A 10 -3.26 -36.31 -22.14
N GLY A 11 -3.72 -36.27 -20.90
CA GLY A 11 -3.03 -36.40 -19.65
C GLY A 11 -2.07 -37.60 -19.50
N ALA A 12 -1.00 -37.29 -18.82
CA ALA A 12 -0.21 -38.31 -18.14
C ALA A 12 -0.85 -38.59 -16.77
N GLN A 13 -1.37 -39.83 -16.59
CA GLN A 13 -1.84 -40.29 -15.30
C GLN A 13 -0.62 -40.48 -14.37
N TYR A 14 -0.65 -39.75 -13.26
CA TYR A 14 0.31 -39.94 -12.15
C TYR A 14 -0.18 -41.11 -11.27
N SER A 15 0.53 -42.22 -11.27
CA SER A 15 0.33 -43.31 -10.32
C SER A 15 1.18 -43.06 -9.08
N PRO A 16 0.63 -43.01 -7.86
CA PRO A 16 1.44 -42.92 -6.66
C PRO A 16 2.10 -44.24 -6.36
N GLY A 17 3.42 -44.28 -6.52
CA GLY A 17 4.25 -45.39 -6.05
C GLY A 17 4.27 -45.45 -4.53
N ALA A 18 4.11 -46.65 -3.97
CA ALA A 18 4.15 -46.95 -2.54
C ALA A 18 5.46 -46.49 -1.90
N VAL A 19 5.38 -45.72 -0.81
CA VAL A 19 6.49 -45.38 0.06
C VAL A 19 6.60 -46.46 1.15
N PRO A 20 7.71 -47.17 1.27
CA PRO A 20 7.95 -48.05 2.41
C PRO A 20 8.61 -47.27 3.56
N GLY A 21 8.15 -47.49 4.75
CA GLY A 21 8.91 -47.21 5.98
C GLY A 21 8.52 -45.93 6.71
N GLY A 22 7.74 -46.09 7.80
CA GLY A 22 7.45 -45.04 8.77
C GLY A 22 8.71 -44.51 9.43
N VAL A 23 8.84 -43.19 9.43
CA VAL A 23 9.74 -42.45 10.32
C VAL A 23 8.85 -41.73 11.32
N GLY A 24 9.07 -42.04 12.60
CA GLY A 24 8.38 -41.39 13.73
C GLY A 24 8.56 -39.88 13.76
N PRO A 25 7.85 -39.17 14.64
CA PRO A 25 7.88 -37.70 14.68
C PRO A 25 9.26 -37.20 15.09
N GLY A 26 10.10 -36.98 14.10
CA GLY A 26 11.39 -36.32 14.27
C GLY A 26 11.13 -34.82 14.51
N ALA A 27 11.55 -34.36 15.69
CA ALA A 27 11.67 -32.95 16.00
C ALA A 27 12.36 -32.21 14.84
N GLY A 28 11.64 -31.36 14.15
CA GLY A 28 12.21 -30.46 13.15
C GLY A 28 13.26 -29.59 13.82
N VAL A 29 14.52 -29.90 13.61
CA VAL A 29 15.64 -29.02 13.97
C VAL A 29 15.55 -27.84 13.03
N ILE A 30 14.90 -26.77 13.51
CA ILE A 30 15.06 -25.45 12.92
C ILE A 30 16.51 -25.07 13.22
N ILE A 31 17.40 -25.27 12.26
CA ILE A 31 18.74 -24.68 12.29
C ILE A 31 18.54 -23.16 12.17
N ARG A 32 18.31 -22.50 13.29
CA ARG A 32 18.64 -21.09 13.44
C ARG A 32 20.16 -21.04 13.44
N ALA A 33 20.76 -20.88 12.29
CA ALA A 33 22.09 -20.32 12.21
C ALA A 33 21.97 -18.91 12.80
N ALA A 34 22.28 -18.77 14.08
CA ALA A 34 22.48 -17.47 14.70
C ALA A 34 23.75 -16.93 14.02
N ILE A 35 23.58 -16.12 12.97
CA ILE A 35 24.62 -15.20 12.53
C ILE A 35 24.80 -14.28 13.75
N PRO A 36 25.97 -14.28 14.40
CA PRO A 36 26.21 -13.35 15.51
C PRO A 36 26.02 -11.96 14.94
N ALA A 37 25.04 -11.21 15.46
CA ALA A 37 24.88 -9.82 15.13
C ALA A 37 26.19 -9.12 15.51
N PRO A 38 26.87 -8.41 14.60
CA PRO A 38 28.00 -7.59 14.98
C PRO A 38 27.51 -6.61 16.04
N ASP A 39 28.40 -6.31 17.01
CA ASP A 39 28.18 -5.28 18.06
C ASP A 39 28.20 -3.88 17.41
N VAL A 40 27.23 -3.61 16.53
CA VAL A 40 27.06 -2.33 15.86
C VAL A 40 25.83 -1.68 16.48
N PRO A 41 25.95 -0.42 16.95
CA PRO A 41 24.79 0.37 17.36
C PRO A 41 23.87 0.53 16.14
N MET A 42 22.85 -0.29 16.04
CA MET A 42 22.02 -0.49 14.82
C MET A 42 21.12 0.69 14.46
N ALA A 43 21.14 1.79 15.18
CA ALA A 43 20.09 2.81 15.02
C ALA A 43 20.53 4.14 14.37
N ALA A 44 21.78 4.40 14.08
CA ALA A 44 22.20 5.76 13.73
C ALA A 44 23.31 5.92 12.68
N ASP A 45 24.03 4.88 12.26
CA ASP A 45 25.10 5.03 11.27
C ASP A 45 24.61 4.74 9.85
N PRO A 46 24.56 5.76 8.96
CA PRO A 46 24.15 5.60 7.57
C PRO A 46 24.94 4.55 6.77
N LEU A 47 26.17 4.23 7.23
CA LEU A 47 27.03 3.23 6.60
C LEU A 47 26.48 1.80 6.76
N TYR A 48 25.65 1.56 7.79
CA TYR A 48 25.01 0.25 8.05
C TYR A 48 23.54 0.21 7.68
N ALA A 49 23.05 1.23 6.95
CA ALA A 49 21.69 1.22 6.42
C ALA A 49 21.50 0.07 5.42
N LEU A 50 20.38 -0.66 5.54
CA LEU A 50 20.06 -1.79 4.64
C LEU A 50 19.78 -1.34 3.20
N SER A 51 19.46 -0.07 3.00
CA SER A 51 19.15 0.50 1.70
C SER A 51 19.83 1.86 1.53
N PRO A 52 20.31 2.21 0.32
CA PRO A 52 20.78 3.55 0.03
C PRO A 52 19.75 4.65 0.31
N LEU A 53 18.45 4.32 0.26
CA LEU A 53 17.36 5.25 0.56
C LEU A 53 17.36 5.69 2.03
N ASP A 54 17.81 4.84 2.94
CA ASP A 54 17.95 5.15 4.37
C ASP A 54 19.38 5.56 4.77
N GLY A 55 20.35 5.37 3.86
CA GLY A 55 21.73 5.78 4.00
C GLY A 55 22.03 7.07 3.21
N ARG A 56 22.79 6.92 2.13
CA ARG A 56 23.29 8.03 1.29
C ARG A 56 22.18 8.99 0.81
N TYR A 57 21.02 8.47 0.48
CA TYR A 57 19.91 9.26 -0.09
C TYR A 57 18.82 9.59 0.93
N ALA A 58 19.05 9.35 2.22
CA ALA A 58 18.06 9.57 3.28
C ALA A 58 17.45 10.99 3.26
N GLY A 59 18.28 12.01 3.02
CA GLY A 59 17.83 13.39 2.91
C GLY A 59 16.93 13.64 1.68
N ALA A 60 17.31 13.12 0.52
CA ALA A 60 16.53 13.25 -0.71
C ALA A 60 15.19 12.51 -0.63
N CYS A 61 15.16 11.37 0.10
CA CYS A 61 13.95 10.56 0.29
C CYS A 61 13.09 11.00 1.50
N ALA A 62 13.51 12.02 2.24
CA ALA A 62 12.80 12.48 3.44
C ALA A 62 11.29 12.75 3.22
N PRO A 63 10.83 13.36 2.10
CA PRO A 63 9.40 13.57 1.85
C PRO A 63 8.58 12.28 1.74
N LEU A 64 9.20 11.13 1.44
CA LEU A 64 8.53 9.83 1.36
C LEU A 64 8.36 9.13 2.72
N ARG A 65 9.11 9.55 3.75
CA ARG A 65 9.09 8.91 5.08
C ARG A 65 7.71 8.94 5.76
N PRO A 66 6.95 10.03 5.74
CA PRO A 66 5.61 10.04 6.34
C PRO A 66 4.65 9.04 5.68
N VAL A 67 4.92 8.65 4.43
CA VAL A 67 4.08 7.75 3.64
C VAL A 67 4.57 6.30 3.77
N PHE A 68 5.85 6.03 3.48
CA PHE A 68 6.37 4.66 3.30
C PHE A 68 7.14 4.10 4.51
N SER A 69 7.21 4.82 5.62
CA SER A 69 7.74 4.26 6.87
C SER A 69 6.74 3.30 7.52
N GLU A 70 7.20 2.55 8.52
CA GLU A 70 6.32 1.71 9.34
C GLU A 70 5.21 2.53 10.01
N ALA A 71 5.55 3.75 10.50
CA ALA A 71 4.55 4.68 11.03
C ALA A 71 3.53 5.13 9.99
N GLY A 72 3.97 5.35 8.74
CA GLY A 72 3.09 5.63 7.60
C GLY A 72 2.13 4.48 7.30
N LEU A 73 2.61 3.24 7.34
CA LEU A 73 1.77 2.05 7.20
C LEU A 73 0.75 1.92 8.33
N MET A 74 1.17 2.15 9.59
CA MET A 74 0.24 2.14 10.74
C MET A 74 -0.84 3.19 10.59
N ARG A 75 -0.49 4.42 10.20
CA ARG A 75 -1.45 5.50 9.91
C ARG A 75 -2.45 5.10 8.83
N ALA A 76 -1.97 4.51 7.74
CA ALA A 76 -2.82 4.06 6.64
C ALA A 76 -3.77 2.93 7.09
N ARG A 77 -3.30 1.98 7.89
CA ARG A 77 -4.15 0.92 8.48
C ARG A 77 -5.22 1.50 9.40
N VAL A 78 -4.86 2.44 10.28
CA VAL A 78 -5.83 3.15 11.14
C VAL A 78 -6.90 3.83 10.29
N ARG A 79 -6.53 4.48 9.20
CA ARG A 79 -7.49 5.09 8.27
C ARG A 79 -8.45 4.06 7.67
N VAL A 80 -7.94 2.93 7.19
CA VAL A 80 -8.77 1.89 6.60
C VAL A 80 -9.76 1.30 7.60
N GLU A 81 -9.30 0.98 8.81
CA GLU A 81 -10.15 0.46 9.89
C GLU A 81 -11.25 1.45 10.28
N VAL A 82 -10.91 2.74 10.38
CA VAL A 82 -11.87 3.80 10.68
C VAL A 82 -12.93 3.91 9.59
N GLU A 83 -12.53 3.96 8.33
CA GLU A 83 -13.50 4.07 7.23
C GLU A 83 -14.35 2.80 7.08
N TRP A 84 -13.80 1.62 7.39
CA TRP A 84 -14.59 0.39 7.47
C TRP A 84 -15.64 0.45 8.58
N LEU A 85 -15.26 0.87 9.78
CA LEU A 85 -16.19 1.05 10.90
C LEU A 85 -17.30 2.06 10.57
N LEU A 86 -16.95 3.16 9.92
CA LEU A 86 -17.92 4.17 9.46
C LEU A 86 -18.87 3.61 8.40
N ALA A 87 -18.36 2.78 7.48
CA ALA A 87 -19.16 2.14 6.46
C ALA A 87 -20.17 1.12 7.05
N LEU A 88 -19.72 0.34 8.05
CA LEU A 88 -20.59 -0.58 8.80
C LEU A 88 -21.70 0.17 9.55
N ALA A 89 -21.33 1.25 10.25
CA ALA A 89 -22.30 2.07 10.99
C ALA A 89 -23.33 2.77 10.09
N ALA A 90 -22.98 3.02 8.84
CA ALA A 90 -23.90 3.59 7.85
C ALA A 90 -24.77 2.55 7.12
N GLU A 91 -24.50 1.25 7.33
CA GLU A 91 -25.23 0.17 6.67
C GLU A 91 -26.47 -0.24 7.50
N PRO A 92 -27.70 -0.01 6.99
CA PRO A 92 -28.91 -0.29 7.78
C PRO A 92 -29.07 -1.76 8.17
N GLY A 93 -28.44 -2.67 7.43
CA GLY A 93 -28.47 -4.11 7.71
C GLY A 93 -27.57 -4.54 8.88
N VAL A 94 -26.76 -3.64 9.44
CA VAL A 94 -25.88 -3.86 10.60
C VAL A 94 -26.44 -3.07 11.78
N ALA A 95 -27.55 -3.54 12.34
CA ALA A 95 -28.36 -2.81 13.31
C ALA A 95 -27.66 -2.55 14.67
N GLU A 96 -26.66 -3.35 15.03
CA GLU A 96 -25.95 -3.26 16.31
C GLU A 96 -24.97 -2.08 16.36
N VAL A 97 -24.64 -1.50 15.21
CA VAL A 97 -23.82 -0.27 15.13
C VAL A 97 -24.69 0.87 14.63
N ALA A 98 -25.05 1.77 15.53
CA ALA A 98 -25.81 2.96 15.14
C ALA A 98 -24.95 3.89 14.27
N PRO A 99 -25.56 4.60 13.30
CA PRO A 99 -24.86 5.64 12.56
C PRO A 99 -24.23 6.68 13.50
N PHE A 100 -22.96 6.99 13.27
CA PHE A 100 -22.29 8.02 14.03
C PHE A 100 -22.77 9.42 13.62
N ASP A 101 -22.93 10.30 14.61
CA ASP A 101 -23.14 11.71 14.31
C ASP A 101 -21.87 12.33 13.65
N PRO A 102 -22.00 13.51 13.02
CA PRO A 102 -20.87 14.14 12.34
C PRO A 102 -19.65 14.41 13.25
N ALA A 103 -19.85 14.68 14.53
CA ALA A 103 -18.78 14.96 15.47
C ALA A 103 -18.02 13.67 15.83
N ALA A 104 -18.76 12.58 16.08
CA ALA A 104 -18.19 11.25 16.30
C ALA A 104 -17.41 10.73 15.07
N ALA A 105 -17.99 10.88 13.87
CA ALA A 105 -17.31 10.51 12.62
C ALA A 105 -16.03 11.33 12.38
N ALA A 106 -16.08 12.64 12.60
CA ALA A 106 -14.90 13.50 12.50
C ALA A 106 -13.82 13.11 13.51
N ARG A 107 -14.21 12.76 14.74
CA ARG A 107 -13.28 12.27 15.77
C ARG A 107 -12.60 10.97 15.36
N LEU A 108 -13.34 10.02 14.80
CA LEU A 108 -12.77 8.78 14.28
C LEU A 108 -11.74 9.05 13.17
N ARG A 109 -12.07 9.90 12.19
CA ARG A 109 -11.12 10.27 11.13
C ARG A 109 -9.91 11.01 11.67
N GLY A 110 -10.11 11.83 12.70
CA GLY A 110 -9.04 12.52 13.42
C GLY A 110 -7.97 11.59 14.01
N LEU A 111 -8.27 10.31 14.27
CA LEU A 111 -7.27 9.33 14.71
C LEU A 111 -6.22 9.03 13.62
N ALA A 112 -6.63 9.03 12.36
CA ALA A 112 -5.70 8.84 11.25
C ALA A 112 -5.03 10.16 10.80
N GLU A 113 -5.77 11.27 10.82
CA GLU A 113 -5.29 12.59 10.42
C GLU A 113 -4.26 13.15 11.42
N GLY A 114 -4.49 12.96 12.71
CA GLY A 114 -3.61 13.37 13.80
C GLY A 114 -2.60 12.31 14.23
N PHE A 115 -2.46 11.22 13.47
CA PHE A 115 -1.57 10.11 13.82
C PHE A 115 -0.11 10.56 13.93
N GLY A 116 0.50 10.32 15.09
CA GLY A 116 1.84 10.79 15.40
C GLY A 116 2.76 9.72 15.98
N PRO A 117 4.00 10.10 16.34
CA PRO A 117 4.98 9.18 16.89
C PRO A 117 4.52 8.44 18.15
N ALA A 118 3.74 9.10 19.02
CA ALA A 118 3.22 8.49 20.23
C ALA A 118 2.22 7.36 19.92
N ASP A 119 1.38 7.53 18.88
CA ASP A 119 0.43 6.51 18.45
C ASP A 119 1.17 5.30 17.85
N ALA A 120 2.17 5.55 17.01
CA ALA A 120 3.01 4.49 16.45
C ALA A 120 3.73 3.71 17.56
N GLN A 121 4.29 4.38 18.56
CA GLN A 121 4.93 3.73 19.71
C GLN A 121 3.91 2.92 20.53
N ARG A 122 2.66 3.43 20.71
CA ARG A 122 1.61 2.68 21.39
C ARG A 122 1.26 1.40 20.64
N ILE A 123 1.09 1.46 19.33
CA ILE A 123 0.84 0.27 18.49
C ILE A 123 2.00 -0.72 18.63
N LYS A 124 3.26 -0.29 18.58
CA LYS A 124 4.42 -1.18 18.77
C LYS A 124 4.45 -1.82 20.15
N ALA A 125 4.07 -1.11 21.20
CA ALA A 125 3.97 -1.66 22.53
C ALA A 125 2.88 -2.75 22.64
N ILE A 126 1.75 -2.59 21.95
CA ILE A 126 0.70 -3.61 21.85
C ILE A 126 1.20 -4.81 21.03
N GLU A 127 1.85 -4.55 19.90
CA GLU A 127 2.40 -5.58 19.01
C GLU A 127 3.41 -6.48 19.74
N ALA A 128 4.23 -5.91 20.62
CA ALA A 128 5.21 -6.67 21.40
C ALA A 128 4.57 -7.77 22.28
N THR A 129 3.30 -7.62 22.64
CA THR A 129 2.54 -8.61 23.43
C THR A 129 1.66 -9.51 22.56
N THR A 130 1.07 -8.96 21.49
CA THR A 130 0.17 -9.72 20.60
C THR A 130 0.91 -10.52 19.56
N ASN A 131 2.15 -10.16 19.25
CA ASN A 131 2.99 -10.69 18.19
C ASN A 131 2.27 -10.68 16.81
N HIS A 132 1.44 -9.63 16.60
CA HIS A 132 0.64 -9.47 15.38
C HIS A 132 0.39 -7.98 15.10
N ASP A 133 0.88 -7.50 13.98
CA ASP A 133 0.91 -6.08 13.59
C ASP A 133 -0.49 -5.47 13.35
N VAL A 134 -1.33 -6.12 12.55
CA VAL A 134 -2.69 -5.60 12.27
C VAL A 134 -3.58 -5.71 13.52
N LYS A 135 -3.45 -6.79 14.31
CA LYS A 135 -4.16 -6.93 15.60
C LYS A 135 -3.78 -5.83 16.58
N ALA A 136 -2.52 -5.38 16.57
CA ALA A 136 -2.09 -4.26 17.39
C ALA A 136 -2.79 -2.95 17.01
N VAL A 137 -3.04 -2.70 15.73
CA VAL A 137 -3.83 -1.55 15.25
C VAL A 137 -5.28 -1.66 15.72
N GLU A 138 -5.90 -2.84 15.64
CA GLU A 138 -7.25 -3.08 16.15
C GLU A 138 -7.35 -2.75 17.66
N TYR A 139 -6.42 -3.25 18.48
CA TYR A 139 -6.44 -2.98 19.91
C TYR A 139 -6.17 -1.51 20.23
N PHE A 140 -5.28 -0.85 19.50
CA PHE A 140 -5.06 0.59 19.62
C PHE A 140 -6.37 1.38 19.36
N LEU A 141 -7.08 1.05 18.29
CA LEU A 141 -8.37 1.68 18.00
C LEU A 141 -9.39 1.40 19.11
N LYS A 142 -9.49 0.16 19.59
CA LYS A 142 -10.38 -0.20 20.69
C LYS A 142 -10.06 0.58 21.98
N GLU A 143 -8.78 0.87 22.27
CA GLU A 143 -8.39 1.75 23.36
C GLU A 143 -8.95 3.17 23.15
N ARG A 144 -8.74 3.76 21.96
CA ARG A 144 -9.22 5.10 21.63
C ARG A 144 -10.73 5.21 21.64
N LEU A 145 -11.45 4.20 21.19
CA LEU A 145 -12.90 4.20 21.18
C LEU A 145 -13.46 4.15 22.62
N ARG A 146 -12.83 3.39 23.53
CA ARG A 146 -13.25 3.31 24.94
C ARG A 146 -13.23 4.65 25.66
N GLU A 147 -12.37 5.56 25.25
CA GLU A 147 -12.24 6.89 25.86
C GLU A 147 -13.48 7.79 25.58
N HIS A 148 -14.39 7.35 24.70
CA HIS A 148 -15.54 8.15 24.25
C HIS A 148 -16.84 7.37 24.31
N ALA A 149 -17.77 7.81 25.16
CA ALA A 149 -19.05 7.13 25.37
C ALA A 149 -19.87 6.91 24.08
N ALA A 150 -19.80 7.83 23.12
CA ALA A 150 -20.49 7.71 21.84
C ALA A 150 -19.87 6.65 20.90
N LEU A 151 -18.60 6.27 21.09
CA LEU A 151 -17.87 5.34 20.25
C LEU A 151 -17.74 3.95 20.89
N ALA A 152 -17.79 3.86 22.22
CA ALA A 152 -17.61 2.63 22.97
C ALA A 152 -18.56 1.48 22.55
N PRO A 153 -19.83 1.69 22.19
CA PRO A 153 -20.71 0.61 21.73
C PRO A 153 -20.24 -0.09 20.44
N ALA A 154 -19.42 0.58 19.62
CA ALA A 154 -18.94 0.04 18.34
C ALA A 154 -17.61 -0.74 18.46
N LEU A 155 -17.08 -0.96 19.66
CA LEU A 155 -15.77 -1.59 19.89
C LEU A 155 -15.60 -2.94 19.19
N GLU A 156 -16.61 -3.79 19.21
CA GLU A 156 -16.53 -5.13 18.63
C GLU A 156 -16.68 -5.14 17.10
N PHE A 157 -16.99 -3.97 16.50
CA PHE A 157 -17.05 -3.80 15.06
C PHE A 157 -15.76 -3.26 14.44
N VAL A 158 -14.76 -2.92 15.27
CA VAL A 158 -13.40 -2.67 14.76
C VAL A 158 -12.87 -3.98 14.17
N HIS A 159 -12.39 -3.94 12.94
CA HIS A 159 -11.90 -5.12 12.20
C HIS A 159 -12.96 -6.19 11.92
N PHE A 160 -14.24 -5.84 12.00
CA PHE A 160 -15.34 -6.79 11.86
C PHE A 160 -15.30 -7.53 10.52
N ALA A 161 -15.28 -8.86 10.58
CA ALA A 161 -15.26 -9.80 9.47
C ALA A 161 -14.08 -9.65 8.49
N CYS A 162 -13.10 -8.76 8.78
CA CYS A 162 -11.91 -8.56 7.96
C CYS A 162 -10.86 -9.64 8.21
N THR A 163 -10.02 -9.84 7.21
CA THR A 163 -8.68 -10.43 7.37
C THR A 163 -7.63 -9.33 7.34
N SER A 164 -6.43 -9.61 7.84
CA SER A 164 -5.32 -8.65 7.82
C SER A 164 -5.05 -8.09 6.42
N GLU A 165 -5.22 -8.91 5.37
CA GLU A 165 -4.96 -8.48 4.00
C GLU A 165 -6.04 -7.52 3.47
N ASP A 166 -7.27 -7.54 3.99
CA ASP A 166 -8.27 -6.52 3.67
C ASP A 166 -7.79 -5.12 4.08
N ILE A 167 -7.14 -5.03 5.24
CA ILE A 167 -6.58 -3.79 5.75
C ILE A 167 -5.26 -3.45 5.04
N ASN A 168 -4.38 -4.44 4.86
CA ASN A 168 -3.05 -4.24 4.27
C ASN A 168 -3.13 -3.77 2.83
N ASN A 169 -3.92 -4.43 1.96
CA ASN A 169 -3.99 -4.03 0.56
C ASN A 169 -4.51 -2.62 0.38
N LEU A 170 -5.54 -2.23 1.14
CA LEU A 170 -6.08 -0.87 1.11
C LEU A 170 -5.09 0.14 1.68
N ALA A 171 -4.38 -0.18 2.77
CA ALA A 171 -3.35 0.67 3.34
C ALA A 171 -2.21 0.91 2.35
N TYR A 172 -1.68 -0.15 1.71
CA TYR A 172 -0.66 -0.02 0.68
C TYR A 172 -1.15 0.75 -0.55
N ALA A 173 -2.39 0.53 -0.99
CA ALA A 173 -2.99 1.29 -2.08
C ALA A 173 -3.05 2.80 -1.77
N LEU A 174 -3.47 3.17 -0.56
CA LEU A 174 -3.48 4.55 -0.10
C LEU A 174 -2.07 5.15 -0.04
N MET A 175 -1.09 4.41 0.49
CA MET A 175 0.31 4.84 0.54
C MET A 175 0.89 5.06 -0.86
N LEU A 176 0.66 4.12 -1.78
CA LEU A 176 1.12 4.25 -3.17
C LEU A 176 0.52 5.48 -3.85
N ARG A 177 -0.79 5.71 -3.66
CA ARG A 177 -1.45 6.90 -4.20
C ARG A 177 -0.89 8.18 -3.61
N GLU A 178 -0.80 8.26 -2.28
CA GLU A 178 -0.28 9.43 -1.59
C GLU A 178 1.18 9.73 -1.99
N GLY A 179 2.04 8.72 -2.02
CA GLY A 179 3.43 8.87 -2.43
C GLY A 179 3.59 9.30 -3.88
N ARG A 180 2.76 8.74 -4.78
CA ARG A 180 2.71 9.15 -6.18
C ARG A 180 2.27 10.61 -6.33
N ASP A 181 1.11 10.94 -5.77
CA ASP A 181 0.42 12.20 -6.05
C ASP A 181 1.04 13.39 -5.28
N ALA A 182 1.46 13.17 -4.03
CA ALA A 182 1.98 14.23 -3.18
C ALA A 182 3.49 14.42 -3.27
N VAL A 183 4.26 13.42 -3.74
CA VAL A 183 5.72 13.48 -3.74
C VAL A 183 6.32 13.22 -5.12
N LEU A 184 6.01 12.09 -5.74
CA LEU A 184 6.70 11.70 -6.99
C LEU A 184 6.30 12.57 -8.18
N LEU A 185 5.01 12.78 -8.41
CA LEU A 185 4.54 13.61 -9.54
C LEU A 185 5.02 15.06 -9.39
N PRO A 186 4.90 15.75 -8.25
CA PRO A 186 5.45 17.09 -8.09
C PRO A 186 6.97 17.17 -8.32
N ALA A 187 7.74 16.17 -7.87
CA ALA A 187 9.18 16.15 -8.10
C ALA A 187 9.53 15.96 -9.60
N LEU A 188 8.77 15.12 -10.31
CA LEU A 188 8.92 14.93 -11.76
C LEU A 188 8.51 16.17 -12.53
N ASP A 189 7.42 16.84 -12.13
CA ASP A 189 6.96 18.09 -12.75
C ASP A 189 8.00 19.20 -12.60
N ALA A 190 8.64 19.31 -11.43
CA ALA A 190 9.74 20.24 -11.22
C ALA A 190 10.93 19.94 -12.15
N LEU A 191 11.33 18.67 -12.28
CA LEU A 191 12.39 18.26 -13.21
C LEU A 191 12.04 18.61 -14.66
N VAL A 192 10.79 18.32 -15.09
CA VAL A 192 10.30 18.64 -16.44
C VAL A 192 10.32 20.14 -16.67
N ALA A 193 9.92 20.95 -15.70
CA ALA A 193 9.95 22.41 -15.81
C ALA A 193 11.37 22.95 -16.00
N GLU A 194 12.35 22.45 -15.24
CA GLU A 194 13.76 22.84 -15.40
C GLU A 194 14.31 22.44 -16.77
N LEU A 195 14.08 21.23 -17.22
CA LEU A 195 14.49 20.76 -18.54
C LEU A 195 13.86 21.58 -19.67
N ARG A 196 12.59 21.99 -19.50
CA ARG A 196 11.87 22.84 -20.46
C ARG A 196 12.51 24.23 -20.52
N ALA A 197 12.85 24.81 -19.35
CA ALA A 197 13.53 26.09 -19.28
C ALA A 197 14.89 26.03 -20.01
N LEU A 198 15.68 24.97 -19.79
CA LEU A 198 16.94 24.74 -20.50
C LEU A 198 16.70 24.56 -22.01
N ALA A 199 15.66 23.85 -22.43
CA ALA A 199 15.31 23.68 -23.84
C ALA A 199 15.05 25.04 -24.52
N HIS A 200 14.31 25.92 -23.88
CA HIS A 200 14.06 27.27 -24.39
C HIS A 200 15.34 28.12 -24.40
N ALA A 201 16.13 28.10 -23.34
CA ALA A 201 17.36 28.88 -23.24
C ALA A 201 18.38 28.51 -24.34
N HIS A 202 18.39 27.24 -24.76
CA HIS A 202 19.32 26.72 -25.75
C HIS A 202 18.68 26.40 -27.10
N ALA A 203 17.50 26.95 -27.40
CA ALA A 203 16.78 26.71 -28.63
C ALA A 203 17.59 27.07 -29.89
N GLY A 204 18.40 28.12 -29.83
CA GLY A 204 19.28 28.57 -30.90
C GLY A 204 20.71 28.02 -30.88
N LEU A 205 21.08 27.21 -29.87
CA LEU A 205 22.46 26.70 -29.75
C LEU A 205 22.65 25.52 -30.69
N ALA A 206 23.33 25.77 -31.82
CA ALA A 206 23.59 24.78 -32.85
C ALA A 206 24.53 23.68 -32.33
N MET A 207 24.23 22.44 -32.67
CA MET A 207 25.08 21.28 -32.44
C MET A 207 24.93 20.26 -33.57
N LEU A 208 25.87 19.33 -33.68
CA LEU A 208 25.75 18.18 -34.54
C LEU A 208 25.10 17.02 -33.79
N SER A 209 24.04 16.45 -34.32
CA SER A 209 23.53 15.18 -33.82
C SER A 209 24.52 14.04 -34.12
N ARG A 210 24.33 12.90 -33.48
CA ARG A 210 25.17 11.72 -33.65
C ARG A 210 24.30 10.48 -33.85
N THR A 211 24.80 9.59 -34.71
CA THR A 211 24.25 8.26 -34.94
C THR A 211 25.40 7.27 -35.09
N HIS A 212 25.30 6.12 -34.46
CA HIS A 212 26.35 5.09 -34.44
C HIS A 212 27.74 5.64 -34.05
N GLY A 213 27.80 6.64 -33.14
CA GLY A 213 29.03 7.30 -32.76
C GLY A 213 29.61 8.27 -33.83
N GLN A 214 28.96 8.45 -34.97
CA GLN A 214 29.35 9.32 -36.05
C GLN A 214 28.57 10.63 -36.02
N THR A 215 29.20 11.68 -36.56
CA THR A 215 28.55 12.98 -36.81
C THR A 215 27.41 12.81 -37.79
N ALA A 216 26.25 13.38 -37.43
CA ALA A 216 25.06 13.38 -38.28
C ALA A 216 24.56 14.82 -38.52
N SER A 217 23.29 14.97 -38.91
CA SER A 217 22.70 16.25 -39.28
C SER A 217 22.80 17.30 -38.17
N PRO A 218 22.91 18.59 -38.53
CA PRO A 218 22.82 19.68 -37.55
C PRO A 218 21.47 19.70 -36.84
N THR A 219 21.49 20.03 -35.55
CA THR A 219 20.33 20.21 -34.67
C THR A 219 20.63 21.34 -33.67
N THR A 220 19.80 21.51 -32.66
CA THR A 220 20.10 22.40 -31.53
C THR A 220 20.03 21.64 -30.21
N LEU A 221 20.77 22.11 -29.21
CA LEU A 221 20.70 21.54 -27.86
C LEU A 221 19.28 21.67 -27.30
N GLY A 222 18.62 22.81 -27.52
CA GLY A 222 17.25 23.01 -27.06
C GLY A 222 16.26 21.99 -27.64
N LYS A 223 16.39 21.63 -28.95
CA LYS A 223 15.55 20.61 -29.57
C LYS A 223 15.79 19.23 -28.96
N GLU A 224 17.03 18.87 -28.67
CA GLU A 224 17.32 17.58 -28.02
C GLU A 224 16.72 17.50 -26.60
N LEU A 225 16.84 18.57 -25.80
CA LEU A 225 16.20 18.69 -24.49
C LEU A 225 14.68 18.64 -24.60
N ALA A 226 14.07 19.34 -25.56
CA ALA A 226 12.62 19.32 -25.80
C ALA A 226 12.08 17.92 -26.12
N ASN A 227 12.85 17.08 -26.82
CA ASN A 227 12.49 15.70 -27.06
C ASN A 227 12.45 14.88 -25.76
N VAL A 228 13.40 15.11 -24.83
CA VAL A 228 13.38 14.47 -23.51
C VAL A 228 12.17 14.96 -22.70
N VAL A 229 11.90 16.27 -22.69
CA VAL A 229 10.73 16.86 -22.01
C VAL A 229 9.43 16.22 -22.47
N ALA A 230 9.19 16.16 -23.78
CA ALA A 230 7.97 15.58 -24.35
C ALA A 230 7.78 14.10 -23.99
N ARG A 231 8.88 13.36 -23.85
CA ARG A 231 8.85 11.95 -23.43
C ARG A 231 8.53 11.82 -21.94
N LEU A 232 9.15 12.64 -21.09
CA LEU A 232 8.89 12.66 -19.64
C LEU A 232 7.45 13.07 -19.33
N GLU A 233 6.92 14.11 -19.96
CA GLU A 233 5.52 14.54 -19.79
C GLU A 233 4.53 13.41 -20.09
N ARG A 234 4.75 12.68 -21.19
CA ARG A 234 3.92 11.51 -21.49
C ARG A 234 4.02 10.42 -20.44
N GLN A 235 5.23 10.16 -19.91
CA GLN A 235 5.44 9.18 -18.84
C GLN A 235 4.78 9.62 -17.53
N CYS A 236 4.89 10.90 -17.17
CA CYS A 236 4.22 11.47 -16.00
C CYS A 236 2.69 11.33 -16.12
N GLY A 237 2.13 11.64 -17.32
CA GLY A 237 0.71 11.43 -17.58
C GLY A 237 0.27 9.96 -17.47
N GLN A 238 1.08 9.02 -17.93
CA GLN A 238 0.82 7.58 -17.76
C GLN A 238 0.86 7.16 -16.28
N LEU A 239 1.86 7.64 -15.53
CA LEU A 239 1.98 7.36 -14.09
C LEU A 239 0.79 7.92 -13.31
N ALA A 240 0.36 9.15 -13.61
CA ALA A 240 -0.80 9.79 -12.98
C ALA A 240 -2.11 9.03 -13.27
N ALA A 241 -2.24 8.47 -14.46
CA ALA A 241 -3.43 7.74 -14.90
C ALA A 241 -3.52 6.29 -14.38
N VAL A 242 -2.50 5.78 -13.69
CA VAL A 242 -2.55 4.43 -13.13
C VAL A 242 -3.64 4.34 -12.08
N SER A 243 -4.65 3.52 -12.34
CA SER A 243 -5.69 3.17 -11.38
C SER A 243 -5.10 2.23 -10.32
N ILE A 244 -5.28 2.55 -9.05
CA ILE A 244 -4.79 1.74 -7.94
C ILE A 244 -5.98 0.98 -7.35
N PRO A 245 -6.02 -0.36 -7.47
CA PRO A 245 -7.13 -1.15 -6.97
C PRO A 245 -7.01 -1.43 -5.47
N GLY A 246 -8.17 -1.78 -4.88
CA GLY A 246 -8.27 -2.28 -3.52
C GLY A 246 -9.47 -3.19 -3.36
N LYS A 247 -9.43 -4.04 -2.35
CA LYS A 247 -10.51 -4.98 -2.01
C LYS A 247 -10.76 -5.02 -0.51
N ILE A 248 -11.98 -5.36 -0.11
CA ILE A 248 -12.35 -5.74 1.26
C ILE A 248 -13.43 -6.81 1.15
N ASN A 249 -13.08 -8.08 1.28
CA ASN A 249 -13.95 -9.21 0.97
C ASN A 249 -13.66 -10.48 1.80
N GLY A 250 -12.88 -10.33 2.89
CA GLY A 250 -12.54 -11.42 3.79
C GLY A 250 -11.34 -12.26 3.34
N ALA A 251 -11.03 -13.29 4.11
CA ALA A 251 -9.80 -14.08 4.00
C ALA A 251 -9.59 -14.75 2.64
N VAL A 252 -10.69 -15.22 2.01
CA VAL A 252 -10.65 -15.94 0.73
C VAL A 252 -11.43 -15.25 -0.38
N GLY A 253 -11.88 -14.01 -0.14
CA GLY A 253 -12.55 -13.19 -1.15
C GLY A 253 -14.04 -13.46 -1.36
N ASN A 254 -14.68 -14.21 -0.46
CA ASN A 254 -16.07 -14.65 -0.62
C ASN A 254 -17.04 -14.07 0.42
N TYR A 255 -16.61 -13.09 1.21
CA TYR A 255 -17.45 -12.50 2.28
C TYR A 255 -18.01 -13.52 3.29
N ASN A 256 -17.32 -14.65 3.54
CA ASN A 256 -17.87 -15.77 4.31
C ASN A 256 -18.33 -15.36 5.72
N ALA A 257 -17.46 -14.68 6.48
CA ALA A 257 -17.78 -14.23 7.83
C ALA A 257 -18.87 -13.14 7.82
N HIS A 258 -18.82 -12.25 6.84
CA HIS A 258 -19.79 -11.18 6.63
C HIS A 258 -21.18 -11.76 6.36
N ALA A 259 -21.29 -12.69 5.41
CA ALA A 259 -22.58 -13.30 5.01
C ALA A 259 -23.19 -14.18 6.09
N ILE A 260 -22.37 -14.81 6.95
CA ILE A 260 -22.87 -15.58 8.10
C ILE A 260 -23.44 -14.64 9.16
N ALA A 261 -22.75 -13.53 9.44
CA ALA A 261 -23.18 -12.58 10.47
C ALA A 261 -24.44 -11.79 10.04
N TYR A 262 -24.44 -11.29 8.82
CA TYR A 262 -25.55 -10.47 8.27
C TYR A 262 -25.87 -10.91 6.84
N PRO A 263 -26.66 -11.97 6.67
CA PRO A 263 -26.95 -12.57 5.36
C PRO A 263 -27.80 -11.67 4.45
N ALA A 264 -28.50 -10.67 5.00
CA ALA A 264 -29.34 -9.76 4.24
C ALA A 264 -28.57 -8.53 3.68
N VAL A 265 -27.31 -8.32 4.07
CA VAL A 265 -26.50 -7.19 3.61
C VAL A 265 -25.88 -7.51 2.25
N ASP A 266 -25.96 -6.56 1.32
CA ASP A 266 -25.22 -6.63 0.06
C ASP A 266 -23.76 -6.22 0.28
N TRP A 267 -22.96 -7.20 0.74
CA TRP A 267 -21.55 -6.99 1.08
C TRP A 267 -20.70 -6.51 -0.11
N PRO A 268 -20.85 -7.04 -1.32
CA PRO A 268 -20.16 -6.53 -2.49
C PRO A 268 -20.44 -5.04 -2.77
N ALA A 269 -21.69 -4.61 -2.63
CA ALA A 269 -22.05 -3.21 -2.82
C ALA A 269 -21.49 -2.31 -1.70
N LEU A 270 -21.53 -2.75 -0.44
CA LEU A 270 -20.93 -2.03 0.69
C LEU A 270 -19.42 -1.90 0.52
N ALA A 271 -18.72 -3.00 0.21
CA ALA A 271 -17.29 -3.03 -0.02
C ALA A 271 -16.87 -2.09 -1.16
N ARG A 272 -17.62 -2.12 -2.28
CA ARG A 272 -17.40 -1.20 -3.41
C ARG A 272 -17.51 0.26 -2.97
N ARG A 273 -18.60 0.64 -2.31
CA ARG A 273 -18.80 2.01 -1.83
C ARG A 273 -17.65 2.46 -0.92
N MET A 274 -17.22 1.60 -0.01
CA MET A 274 -16.12 1.89 0.92
C MET A 274 -14.79 2.07 0.17
N VAL A 275 -14.42 1.15 -0.72
CA VAL A 275 -13.16 1.22 -1.48
C VAL A 275 -13.14 2.46 -2.39
N GLU A 276 -14.24 2.73 -3.09
CA GLU A 276 -14.37 3.90 -3.96
C GLU A 276 -14.36 5.21 -3.17
N SER A 277 -14.91 5.25 -1.95
CA SER A 277 -14.85 6.42 -1.07
C SER A 277 -13.42 6.75 -0.63
N LEU A 278 -12.54 5.76 -0.57
CA LEU A 278 -11.11 5.96 -0.37
C LEU A 278 -10.40 6.51 -1.62
N GLY A 279 -11.10 6.65 -2.76
CA GLY A 279 -10.55 7.07 -4.05
C GLY A 279 -9.71 5.98 -4.72
N LEU A 280 -9.99 4.71 -4.44
CA LEU A 280 -9.37 3.54 -5.03
C LEU A 280 -10.34 2.89 -6.04
N ALA A 281 -9.81 2.12 -6.98
CA ALA A 281 -10.64 1.28 -7.83
C ALA A 281 -11.06 0.02 -7.04
N PHE A 282 -12.34 -0.34 -7.12
CA PHE A 282 -12.80 -1.60 -6.53
C PHE A 282 -12.39 -2.80 -7.37
N ASN A 283 -11.87 -3.84 -6.71
CA ASN A 283 -11.48 -5.10 -7.33
C ASN A 283 -12.25 -6.26 -6.71
#